data_0228515bb0d09b6d34c1c19f12ee3bc3
#
_entry.id   0228515bb0d09b6d34c1c19f12ee3bc3
#
_cell.length_a   1.000
_cell.length_b   1.000
_cell.length_c   1.000
_cell.angle_alpha   90.00
_cell.angle_beta   90.00
_cell.angle_gamma   90.00
#
_symmetry.space_group_name_H-M   'P 1'
#
loop_
_entity.id
_entity.type
_entity.pdbx_description
1 polymer ?
#
loop_
_entity_poly.entity_id
_entity_poly.type
_entity_poly.pdbx_seq_one_letter_code
_entity_poly.pdbx_strand_id
1 'polypeptide(L)' 'SKKSPEEKARQKMKAYSYLSLVGGKLVRHATWAECEKRVKGVKSTKFKKAVSADDERAIVREWNVR' A
#
# COMPACT_ATOMS: atom_id res chain seq x y z
N SER A 1 -20.00 0.44 -3.58
CA SER A 1 -19.82 1.51 -2.61
C SER A 1 -19.08 2.69 -3.22
N LYS A 2 -19.40 3.86 -2.74
CA LYS A 2 -18.79 5.08 -3.27
C LYS A 2 -17.49 5.37 -2.57
N LYS A 3 -16.48 5.76 -3.34
CA LYS A 3 -15.22 6.17 -2.77
C LYS A 3 -15.35 7.58 -2.20
N SER A 4 -14.68 7.81 -1.09
CA SER A 4 -14.68 9.13 -0.49
C SER A 4 -13.89 10.10 -1.37
N PRO A 5 -14.13 11.42 -1.25
CA PRO A 5 -13.33 12.40 -1.97
C PRO A 5 -11.84 12.30 -1.69
N GLU A 6 -11.50 11.90 -0.46
CA GLU A 6 -10.10 11.72 -0.08
C GLU A 6 -9.44 10.60 -0.86
N GLU A 7 -10.15 9.50 -1.07
CA GLU A 7 -9.61 8.40 -1.84
C GLU A 7 -9.41 8.77 -3.30
N LYS A 8 -10.35 9.52 -3.86
CA LYS A 8 -10.22 9.98 -5.24
C LYS A 8 -8.99 10.86 -5.40
N ALA A 9 -8.80 11.78 -4.46
CA ALA A 9 -7.64 12.66 -4.48
C ALA A 9 -6.35 11.85 -4.36
N ARG A 10 -6.34 10.86 -3.46
CA ARG A 10 -5.19 9.99 -3.28
C ARG A 10 -4.82 9.24 -4.54
N GLN A 11 -5.81 8.73 -5.26
CA GLN A 11 -5.56 7.99 -6.47
C GLN A 11 -4.95 8.83 -7.59
N LYS A 12 -5.21 10.14 -7.56
CA LYS A 12 -4.65 11.06 -8.56
C LYS A 12 -3.25 11.52 -8.18
N MET A 13 -2.87 11.35 -6.93
CA MET A 13 -1.55 11.78 -6.48
C MET A 13 -0.48 10.79 -6.89
N LYS A 14 0.73 11.33 -7.13
CA LYS A 14 1.86 10.49 -7.44
C LYS A 14 2.22 9.63 -6.22
N ALA A 15 2.51 8.39 -6.45
CA ALA A 15 2.85 7.49 -5.37
C ALA A 15 4.19 7.84 -4.73
N TYR A 16 4.21 7.86 -3.40
CA TYR A 16 5.44 7.98 -2.64
C TYR A 16 6.11 6.61 -2.55
N SER A 17 5.31 5.59 -2.25
CA SER A 17 5.76 4.21 -2.21
C SER A 17 4.57 3.28 -2.29
N TYR A 18 4.85 2.01 -2.50
CA TYR A 18 3.83 0.97 -2.47
C TYR A 18 4.20 -0.01 -1.37
N LEU A 19 3.23 -0.38 -0.57
CA LEU A 19 3.44 -1.29 0.55
C LEU A 19 2.73 -2.60 0.28
N SER A 20 3.39 -3.70 0.58
CA SER A 20 2.78 -5.02 0.48
C SER A 20 2.99 -5.79 1.77
N LEU A 21 1.96 -6.49 2.20
CA LEU A 21 2.00 -7.32 3.40
C LEU A 21 1.72 -8.74 2.99
N VAL A 22 2.71 -9.60 3.13
CA VAL A 22 2.63 -11.01 2.76
C VAL A 22 3.10 -11.84 3.93
N GLY A 23 2.22 -12.72 4.41
CA GLY A 23 2.57 -13.59 5.52
C GLY A 23 3.01 -12.85 6.77
N GLY A 24 2.46 -11.67 7.00
CA GLY A 24 2.82 -10.85 8.15
C GLY A 24 4.07 -10.00 7.96
N LYS A 25 4.69 -10.07 6.79
CA LYS A 25 5.88 -9.27 6.48
C LYS A 25 5.52 -8.09 5.60
N LEU A 26 5.88 -6.90 6.05
CA LEU A 26 5.68 -5.69 5.28
C LEU A 26 6.92 -5.38 4.47
N VAL A 27 6.73 -5.09 3.19
CA VAL A 27 7.81 -4.67 2.31
C VAL A 27 7.39 -3.41 1.58
N ARG A 28 8.30 -2.49 1.48
CA ARG A 28 8.11 -1.24 0.76
C ARG A 28 8.72 -1.36 -0.63
N HIS A 29 7.98 -0.90 -1.62
CA HIS A 29 8.41 -0.94 -3.02
C HIS A 29 8.41 0.44 -3.63
N ALA A 30 9.35 0.69 -4.52
CA ALA A 30 9.45 1.97 -5.21
C ALA A 30 8.44 2.07 -6.35
N THR A 31 8.08 0.95 -6.95
CA THR A 31 7.16 0.93 -8.07
C THR A 31 6.05 -0.09 -7.86
N TRP A 32 4.93 0.14 -8.54
CA TRP A 32 3.81 -0.79 -8.51
C TRP A 32 4.19 -2.15 -9.09
N ALA A 33 5.00 -2.16 -10.13
CA ALA A 33 5.40 -3.41 -10.77
C ALA A 33 6.10 -4.35 -9.78
N GLU A 34 6.96 -3.81 -8.94
CA GLU A 34 7.64 -4.60 -7.93
C GLU A 34 6.68 -5.11 -6.87
N CYS A 35 5.77 -4.26 -6.44
CA CYS A 35 4.76 -4.63 -5.45
C CYS A 35 3.87 -5.75 -6.00
N GLU A 36 3.42 -5.59 -7.24
CA GLU A 36 2.56 -6.56 -7.89
C GLU A 36 3.24 -7.93 -8.00
N LYS A 37 4.51 -7.94 -8.36
CA LYS A 37 5.26 -9.20 -8.44
C LYS A 37 5.25 -9.94 -7.13
N ARG A 38 5.36 -9.22 -6.04
CA ARG A 38 5.42 -9.85 -4.73
C ARG A 38 4.08 -10.44 -4.31
N VAL A 39 2.99 -9.76 -4.63
CA VAL A 39 1.66 -10.17 -4.18
C VAL A 39 0.93 -11.06 -5.18
N LYS A 40 1.38 -11.08 -6.42
CA LYS A 40 0.71 -11.84 -7.47
C LYS A 40 0.74 -13.34 -7.17
N GLY A 41 -0.44 -13.94 -7.22
CA GLY A 41 -0.57 -15.37 -6.98
C GLY A 41 -0.41 -15.79 -5.53
N VAL A 42 -0.26 -14.85 -4.62
CA VAL A 42 -0.12 -15.14 -3.19
C VAL A 42 -1.43 -14.86 -2.49
N LYS A 43 -1.88 -15.81 -1.68
CA LYS A 43 -3.11 -15.63 -0.91
C LYS A 43 -2.82 -14.82 0.35
N SER A 44 -3.88 -14.20 0.88
CA SER A 44 -3.83 -13.45 2.14
C SER A 44 -2.79 -12.33 2.11
N THR A 45 -2.77 -11.58 1.01
CA THR A 45 -1.88 -10.44 0.89
C THR A 45 -2.67 -9.15 1.02
N LYS A 46 -1.97 -8.10 1.44
CA LYS A 46 -2.50 -6.75 1.46
C LYS A 46 -1.52 -5.86 0.74
N PHE A 47 -2.03 -4.87 0.05
CA PHE A 47 -1.17 -3.88 -0.61
C PHE A 47 -1.89 -2.55 -0.67
N LYS A 48 -1.12 -1.48 -0.65
CA LYS A 48 -1.68 -0.15 -0.67
C LYS A 48 -0.63 0.84 -1.15
N LYS A 49 -1.09 1.86 -1.87
CA LYS A 49 -0.23 2.94 -2.31
C LYS A 49 -0.13 3.98 -1.21
N ALA A 50 1.08 4.37 -0.85
CA ALA A 50 1.31 5.48 0.07
C ALA A 50 1.63 6.71 -0.77
N VAL A 51 1.05 7.84 -0.43
CA VAL A 51 1.27 9.09 -1.17
C VAL A 51 2.23 10.02 -0.45
N SER A 52 2.62 9.68 0.76
CA SER A 52 3.58 10.47 1.54
C SER A 52 4.17 9.60 2.65
N ALA A 53 5.23 10.09 3.27
CA ALA A 53 5.84 9.38 4.40
C ALA A 53 4.85 9.21 5.54
N ASP A 54 4.05 10.23 5.80
CA ASP A 54 3.04 10.16 6.85
C ASP A 54 1.96 9.13 6.51
N ASP A 55 1.57 9.08 5.25
CA ASP A 55 0.58 8.11 4.78
C ASP A 55 1.12 6.69 4.94
N GLU A 56 2.40 6.50 4.61
CA GLU A 56 3.06 5.21 4.77
C GLU A 56 3.02 4.75 6.22
N ARG A 57 3.33 5.64 7.14
CA ARG A 57 3.28 5.33 8.57
C ARG A 57 1.87 4.96 9.02
N ALA A 58 0.88 5.67 8.51
CA ALA A 58 -0.51 5.41 8.85
C ALA A 58 -0.91 4.01 8.38
N ILE A 59 -0.48 3.62 7.19
CA ILE A 59 -0.79 2.30 6.65
C ILE A 59 -0.14 1.20 7.49
N VAL A 60 1.12 1.39 7.85
CA VAL A 60 1.84 0.43 8.69
C VAL A 60 1.13 0.26 10.03
N ARG A 61 0.69 1.37 10.61
CA ARG A 61 -0.03 1.34 11.88
C ARG A 61 -1.39 0.65 11.72
N GLU A 62 -2.09 0.93 10.62
CA GLU A 62 -3.39 0.32 10.35
C GLU A 62 -3.26 -1.20 10.25
N TRP A 63 -2.20 -1.67 9.62
CA TRP A 63 -1.97 -3.10 9.45
C TRP A 63 -1.37 -3.75 10.69
N ASN A 64 -1.03 -2.94 11.68
CA ASN A 64 -0.46 -3.41 12.95
C ASN A 64 0.78 -4.27 12.75
N VAL A 65 1.69 -3.80 11.91
CA VAL A 65 2.94 -4.49 11.60
C VAL A 65 4.08 -3.81 12.37
N ARG A 66 4.98 -4.62 12.88
CA ARG A 66 6.13 -4.12 13.62
C ARG A 66 7.43 -4.31 12.86
#